data_8952d12642adf981bae18bc16fbc630f
#
_entry.id   8952d12642adf981bae18bc16fbc630f
#
_cell.length_a   1.000
_cell.length_b   1.000
_cell.length_c   1.000
_cell.angle_alpha   90.00
_cell.angle_beta   90.00
_cell.angle_gamma   90.00
#
_symmetry.space_group_name_H-M   'P 1'
#
loop_
_entity.id
_entity.type
_entity.pdbx_description
1 polymer ?
#
loop_
_entity_poly.entity_id
_entity_poly.type
_entity_poly.pdbx_seq_one_letter_code
_entity_poly.pdbx_strand_id
1 'polypeptide(L)'
;MRVAPLAVTNAALTLCAVLTWVYGTANAQDKGTLNPEPLPPLTKPAGPGTLAKELFERKATPSPAPVRSIGFYSKGCIAGAIALPVNGETWQVMRVSRNRNWGHPALIHFTEQLADKAMKTGWPGLLIGDMSQPRGGPLVAGHTSHQVGLDVDIWLTPMPAYELTRGQREEMMAMMVVAANRKDVDQKVWTSAHVALIKAAAEDPRVTRVFVNPAIKKALCRDAGDDRAWLGKVQPWLGHDWHFHVRLDCPPDSPECEGQPPRPEGDGCHSEEMDRWSNNIVLEHSMLRAGPKMSNLPAACWEVLNAP
;
A
#
# COMPACT_ATOMS: atom_id res chain seq x y z
N MET A 1 7.31 0.89 -87.33
CA MET A 1 7.02 0.09 -86.11
C MET A 1 7.89 0.67 -84.97
N ARG A 2 7.34 1.41 -84.07
CA ARG A 2 8.01 1.95 -82.90
C ARG A 2 7.41 1.28 -81.66
N VAL A 3 8.26 0.57 -80.92
CA VAL A 3 7.91 -0.14 -79.67
C VAL A 3 8.08 0.85 -78.51
N ALA A 4 7.07 1.08 -77.73
CA ALA A 4 7.09 1.89 -76.52
C ALA A 4 7.58 1.07 -75.33
N PRO A 5 8.32 1.61 -74.38
CA PRO A 5 8.77 0.90 -73.19
C PRO A 5 7.66 0.90 -72.09
N LEU A 6 7.49 -0.25 -71.45
CA LEU A 6 6.65 -0.42 -70.26
C LEU A 6 7.30 0.30 -69.04
N ALA A 7 6.53 1.12 -68.39
CA ALA A 7 6.89 1.72 -67.11
C ALA A 7 6.56 0.70 -65.99
N VAL A 8 7.56 0.33 -65.18
CA VAL A 8 7.43 -0.46 -63.98
C VAL A 8 7.18 0.52 -62.82
N THR A 9 5.99 0.49 -62.29
CA THR A 9 5.65 1.23 -61.07
C THR A 9 6.01 0.41 -59.83
N ASN A 10 7.04 0.87 -59.12
CA ASN A 10 7.38 0.36 -57.79
C ASN A 10 6.33 0.84 -56.78
N ALA A 11 5.49 -0.04 -56.31
CA ALA A 11 4.62 0.20 -55.14
C ALA A 11 5.45 -0.01 -53.87
N ALA A 12 5.77 1.10 -53.22
CA ALA A 12 6.37 1.07 -51.88
C ALA A 12 5.30 0.71 -50.87
N LEU A 13 5.35 -0.49 -50.31
CA LEU A 13 4.57 -0.94 -49.17
C LEU A 13 5.08 -0.23 -47.92
N THR A 14 4.40 0.81 -47.48
CA THR A 14 4.64 1.45 -46.19
C THR A 14 4.06 0.55 -45.11
N LEU A 15 4.93 -0.15 -44.40
CA LEU A 15 4.56 -0.96 -43.24
C LEU A 15 4.25 0.00 -42.06
N CYS A 16 2.99 0.32 -41.83
CA CYS A 16 2.54 1.00 -40.59
C CYS A 16 2.71 0.01 -39.44
N ALA A 17 3.81 0.12 -38.70
CA ALA A 17 3.95 -0.50 -37.40
C ALA A 17 2.96 0.16 -36.41
N VAL A 18 1.82 -0.49 -36.20
CA VAL A 18 0.90 -0.14 -35.12
C VAL A 18 1.59 -0.54 -33.81
N LEU A 19 2.25 0.43 -33.18
CA LEU A 19 2.67 0.32 -31.78
C LEU A 19 1.42 0.24 -30.92
N THR A 20 0.94 -0.95 -30.65
CA THR A 20 -0.02 -1.20 -29.57
C THR A 20 0.68 -0.89 -28.25
N TRP A 21 0.47 0.29 -27.75
CA TRP A 21 0.75 0.62 -26.35
C TRP A 21 -0.14 -0.30 -25.52
N VAL A 22 0.46 -1.35 -24.98
CA VAL A 22 -0.16 -2.11 -23.90
C VAL A 22 -0.15 -1.17 -22.70
N TYR A 23 -1.28 -0.52 -22.47
CA TYR A 23 -1.54 0.12 -21.18
C TYR A 23 -1.54 -1.00 -20.13
N GLY A 24 -0.40 -1.25 -19.55
CA GLY A 24 -0.31 -2.07 -18.35
C GLY A 24 -1.22 -1.42 -17.33
N THR A 25 -2.27 -2.14 -16.95
CA THR A 25 -3.18 -1.71 -15.91
C THR A 25 -2.37 -1.43 -14.64
N ALA A 26 -2.42 -0.20 -14.14
CA ALA A 26 -1.73 0.27 -12.93
C ALA A 26 -2.19 -0.44 -11.64
N ASN A 27 -2.77 -1.62 -11.76
CA ASN A 27 -3.36 -2.45 -10.70
C ASN A 27 -2.81 -3.88 -10.71
N ALA A 28 -1.66 -4.13 -11.30
CA ALA A 28 -1.02 -5.41 -11.14
C ALA A 28 -0.64 -5.58 -9.66
N GLN A 29 -1.30 -6.50 -8.97
CA GLN A 29 -0.85 -6.94 -7.66
C GLN A 29 0.54 -7.54 -7.86
N ASP A 30 1.57 -6.86 -7.36
CA ASP A 30 2.92 -7.38 -7.45
C ASP A 30 3.02 -8.68 -6.67
N LYS A 31 3.39 -9.75 -7.35
CA LYS A 31 3.75 -11.00 -6.69
C LYS A 31 5.06 -10.83 -5.93
N GLY A 32 5.25 -11.62 -4.89
CA GLY A 32 6.56 -11.79 -4.29
C GLY A 32 7.40 -12.82 -5.07
N THR A 33 8.51 -13.23 -4.49
CA THR A 33 9.39 -14.24 -5.08
C THR A 33 9.96 -15.15 -4.00
N LEU A 34 10.20 -16.41 -4.35
CA LEU A 34 10.91 -17.34 -3.45
C LEU A 34 12.42 -17.05 -3.39
N ASN A 35 12.94 -16.39 -4.41
CA ASN A 35 14.35 -16.08 -4.58
C ASN A 35 14.52 -14.57 -4.83
N PRO A 36 14.45 -13.73 -3.78
CA PRO A 36 14.66 -12.28 -3.94
C PRO A 36 16.11 -12.02 -4.37
N GLU A 37 16.28 -11.31 -5.47
CA GLU A 37 17.59 -10.88 -5.91
C GLU A 37 18.07 -9.68 -5.09
N PRO A 38 19.34 -9.65 -4.66
CA PRO A 38 19.91 -8.49 -4.02
C PRO A 38 19.84 -7.26 -4.93
N LEU A 39 19.60 -6.10 -4.34
CA LEU A 39 19.68 -4.84 -5.09
C LEU A 39 21.08 -4.68 -5.71
N PRO A 40 21.19 -4.17 -6.96
CA PRO A 40 22.47 -3.94 -7.60
C PRO A 40 23.33 -2.97 -6.77
N PRO A 41 24.67 -3.08 -6.79
CA PRO A 41 25.54 -2.16 -6.07
C PRO A 41 25.22 -0.69 -6.36
N LEU A 42 25.41 0.17 -5.37
CA LEU A 42 25.29 1.62 -5.59
C LEU A 42 26.33 2.08 -6.61
N THR A 43 25.91 2.85 -7.60
CA THR A 43 26.81 3.40 -8.62
C THR A 43 27.72 4.52 -8.10
N LYS A 44 27.39 5.11 -6.94
CA LYS A 44 28.14 6.14 -6.23
C LYS A 44 28.08 5.87 -4.73
N PRO A 45 29.05 6.36 -3.94
CA PRO A 45 28.97 6.30 -2.48
C PRO A 45 27.68 6.90 -1.95
N ALA A 46 27.12 6.28 -0.91
CA ALA A 46 25.93 6.78 -0.23
C ALA A 46 26.16 8.19 0.32
N GLY A 47 25.21 9.08 0.11
CA GLY A 47 25.30 10.46 0.54
C GLY A 47 23.94 11.17 0.58
N PRO A 48 23.90 12.45 0.98
CA PRO A 48 22.65 13.21 1.08
C PRO A 48 21.83 13.28 -0.22
N GLY A 49 22.49 13.18 -1.37
CA GLY A 49 21.87 13.20 -2.70
C GLY A 49 21.37 11.84 -3.18
N THR A 50 21.68 10.74 -2.49
CA THR A 50 21.23 9.39 -2.85
C THR A 50 19.72 9.26 -2.59
N LEU A 51 19.02 8.52 -3.45
CA LEU A 51 17.61 8.20 -3.23
C LEU A 51 17.48 7.35 -1.96
N ALA A 52 16.67 7.81 -1.02
CA ALA A 52 16.55 7.15 0.29
C ALA A 52 16.07 5.70 0.16
N LYS A 53 15.17 5.42 -0.78
CA LYS A 53 14.67 4.06 -1.03
C LYS A 53 15.80 3.05 -1.37
N GLU A 54 16.83 3.50 -2.10
CA GLU A 54 17.98 2.64 -2.45
C GLU A 54 18.83 2.26 -1.24
N LEU A 55 18.81 3.07 -0.20
CA LEU A 55 19.58 2.84 1.02
C LEU A 55 18.78 2.02 2.05
N PHE A 56 17.53 2.38 2.28
CA PHE A 56 16.70 1.71 3.28
C PHE A 56 16.35 0.26 2.91
N GLU A 57 16.05 -0.02 1.64
CA GLU A 57 15.75 -1.37 1.17
C GLU A 57 16.92 -2.36 1.33
N ARG A 58 18.15 -1.87 1.48
CA ARG A 58 19.34 -2.70 1.75
C ARG A 58 19.46 -3.14 3.20
N LYS A 59 18.62 -2.63 4.08
CA LYS A 59 18.64 -2.94 5.52
C LYS A 59 17.71 -4.10 5.82
N ALA A 60 18.31 -5.28 6.05
CA ALA A 60 17.56 -6.50 6.32
C ALA A 60 17.09 -6.62 7.78
N THR A 61 17.64 -5.81 8.70
CA THR A 61 17.38 -5.85 10.14
C THR A 61 17.03 -4.47 10.69
N PRO A 62 16.27 -4.37 11.78
CA PRO A 62 15.99 -3.11 12.45
C PRO A 62 17.26 -2.51 13.05
N SER A 63 17.24 -1.22 13.34
CA SER A 63 18.31 -0.58 14.13
C SER A 63 18.21 -1.00 15.60
N PRO A 64 19.31 -1.24 16.30
CA PRO A 64 19.32 -1.65 17.71
C PRO A 64 19.14 -0.44 18.66
N ALA A 65 18.13 0.37 18.42
CA ALA A 65 17.80 1.55 19.22
C ALA A 65 16.43 1.39 19.88
N PRO A 66 16.11 2.16 20.92
CA PRO A 66 14.73 2.25 21.40
C PRO A 66 13.76 2.60 20.26
N VAL A 67 12.55 2.03 20.33
CA VAL A 67 11.56 2.23 19.28
C VAL A 67 11.12 3.69 19.22
N ARG A 68 11.06 4.25 18.03
CA ARG A 68 10.45 5.56 17.74
C ARG A 68 10.19 5.73 16.26
N SER A 69 9.02 6.23 15.94
CA SER A 69 8.65 6.72 14.61
C SER A 69 9.20 8.13 14.42
N ILE A 70 9.77 8.43 13.26
CA ILE A 70 10.48 9.69 12.98
C ILE A 70 9.98 10.30 11.68
N GLY A 71 9.47 11.53 11.71
CA GLY A 71 8.94 12.25 10.57
C GLY A 71 7.54 11.83 10.18
N PHE A 72 7.13 12.18 8.96
CA PHE A 72 5.80 11.93 8.42
C PHE A 72 5.73 10.58 7.70
N TYR A 73 4.55 9.99 7.61
CA TYR A 73 4.26 8.66 7.03
C TYR A 73 4.85 8.40 5.64
N SER A 74 5.01 9.46 4.84
CA SER A 74 5.61 9.41 3.50
C SER A 74 6.98 10.08 3.41
N LYS A 75 7.55 10.49 4.55
CA LYS A 75 8.83 11.20 4.64
C LYS A 75 9.46 11.00 6.02
N GLY A 76 9.85 9.77 6.32
CA GLY A 76 10.34 9.42 7.64
C GLY A 76 11.04 8.07 7.67
N CYS A 77 11.23 7.54 8.87
CA CYS A 77 11.83 6.25 9.15
C CYS A 77 11.38 5.75 10.54
N ILE A 78 11.78 4.53 10.90
CA ILE A 78 11.54 3.99 12.24
C ILE A 78 12.84 3.41 12.82
N ALA A 79 13.17 3.76 14.06
CA ALA A 79 14.17 3.09 14.86
C ALA A 79 13.52 1.96 15.66
N GLY A 80 14.27 0.90 15.96
CA GLY A 80 13.85 -0.15 16.87
C GLY A 80 12.55 -0.88 16.48
N ALA A 81 12.24 -0.97 15.20
CA ALA A 81 11.03 -1.67 14.73
C ALA A 81 11.01 -3.12 15.19
N ILE A 82 9.82 -3.66 15.45
CA ILE A 82 9.62 -5.08 15.71
C ILE A 82 8.82 -5.72 14.58
N ALA A 83 9.05 -7.02 14.37
CA ALA A 83 8.34 -7.76 13.33
C ALA A 83 6.99 -8.27 13.84
N LEU A 84 5.94 -8.14 13.01
CA LEU A 84 4.75 -8.95 13.18
C LEU A 84 5.13 -10.42 12.86
N PRO A 85 4.85 -11.39 13.73
CA PRO A 85 5.07 -12.81 13.41
C PRO A 85 4.37 -13.17 12.10
N VAL A 86 5.05 -13.97 11.26
CA VAL A 86 4.53 -14.36 9.94
C VAL A 86 3.19 -15.10 10.07
N ASN A 87 3.00 -15.84 11.16
CA ASN A 87 1.76 -16.54 11.52
C ASN A 87 1.29 -16.13 12.89
N GLY A 88 0.00 -15.94 13.02
CA GLY A 88 -0.75 -15.92 14.27
C GLY A 88 -1.98 -16.81 14.14
N GLU A 89 -2.74 -16.97 15.22
CA GLU A 89 -3.99 -17.75 15.19
C GLU A 89 -5.02 -17.12 14.26
N THR A 90 -4.99 -15.80 14.13
CA THR A 90 -6.01 -15.01 13.42
C THR A 90 -5.45 -14.19 12.27
N TRP A 91 -4.17 -14.35 11.91
CA TRP A 91 -3.56 -13.66 10.76
C TRP A 91 -2.46 -14.46 10.10
N GLN A 92 -2.19 -14.14 8.84
CA GLN A 92 -1.03 -14.61 8.08
C GLN A 92 -0.44 -13.46 7.26
N VAL A 93 0.88 -13.29 7.34
CA VAL A 93 1.59 -12.26 6.55
C VAL A 93 1.79 -12.75 5.11
N MET A 94 1.50 -11.89 4.14
CA MET A 94 1.68 -12.13 2.71
C MET A 94 2.97 -11.46 2.20
N ARG A 95 3.50 -11.92 1.06
CA ARG A 95 4.70 -11.34 0.42
C ARG A 95 5.91 -11.27 1.36
N VAL A 96 6.15 -12.32 2.11
CA VAL A 96 7.22 -12.40 3.12
C VAL A 96 8.61 -12.10 2.54
N SER A 97 8.81 -12.39 1.24
CA SER A 97 10.05 -12.06 0.52
C SER A 97 10.41 -10.59 0.50
N ARG A 98 9.43 -9.71 0.68
CA ARG A 98 9.63 -8.25 0.70
C ARG A 98 10.21 -7.74 2.01
N ASN A 99 10.22 -8.57 3.06
CA ASN A 99 10.66 -8.16 4.41
C ASN A 99 9.95 -6.88 4.91
N ARG A 100 8.62 -6.82 4.73
CA ARG A 100 7.80 -5.64 5.05
C ARG A 100 6.72 -5.93 6.08
N ASN A 101 7.03 -6.72 7.08
CA ASN A 101 6.18 -7.01 8.23
C ASN A 101 6.69 -6.37 9.53
N TRP A 102 7.34 -5.21 9.42
CA TRP A 102 7.91 -4.48 10.54
C TRP A 102 7.06 -3.25 10.91
N GLY A 103 7.07 -2.91 12.18
CA GLY A 103 6.34 -1.73 12.64
C GLY A 103 6.70 -1.30 14.05
N HIS A 104 6.09 -0.19 14.46
CA HIS A 104 6.06 0.23 15.86
C HIS A 104 5.24 -0.77 16.68
N PRO A 105 5.58 -1.08 17.95
CA PRO A 105 4.78 -1.96 18.81
C PRO A 105 3.29 -1.63 18.83
N ALA A 106 2.92 -0.34 18.80
CA ALA A 106 1.52 0.08 18.71
C ALA A 106 0.81 -0.45 17.46
N LEU A 107 1.52 -0.51 16.30
CA LEU A 107 0.96 -1.06 15.06
C LEU A 107 0.84 -2.59 15.13
N ILE A 108 1.84 -3.28 15.69
CA ILE A 108 1.80 -4.72 15.88
C ILE A 108 0.61 -5.10 16.75
N HIS A 109 0.49 -4.50 17.94
CA HIS A 109 -0.65 -4.73 18.85
C HIS A 109 -2.01 -4.40 18.21
N PHE A 110 -2.08 -3.30 17.44
CA PHE A 110 -3.29 -2.97 16.70
C PHE A 110 -3.67 -4.08 15.72
N THR A 111 -2.69 -4.56 14.94
CA THR A 111 -2.93 -5.58 13.90
C THR A 111 -3.42 -6.90 14.51
N GLU A 112 -2.79 -7.35 15.60
CA GLU A 112 -3.20 -8.53 16.36
C GLU A 112 -4.62 -8.41 16.91
N GLN A 113 -4.92 -7.29 17.58
CA GLN A 113 -6.24 -7.03 18.14
C GLN A 113 -7.33 -6.89 17.07
N LEU A 114 -7.00 -6.28 15.91
CA LEU A 114 -7.95 -6.21 14.80
C LEU A 114 -8.22 -7.59 14.20
N ALA A 115 -7.21 -8.45 14.12
CA ALA A 115 -7.37 -9.82 13.63
C ALA A 115 -8.33 -10.62 14.53
N ASP A 116 -8.17 -10.53 15.85
CA ASP A 116 -9.08 -11.15 16.81
C ASP A 116 -10.51 -10.55 16.77
N LYS A 117 -10.61 -9.24 16.59
CA LYS A 117 -11.90 -8.55 16.45
C LYS A 117 -12.60 -8.96 15.15
N ALA A 118 -11.85 -9.13 14.06
CA ALA A 118 -12.37 -9.55 12.76
C ALA A 118 -13.06 -10.92 12.83
N MET A 119 -12.48 -11.90 13.55
CA MET A 119 -13.11 -13.20 13.78
C MET A 119 -14.49 -13.08 14.41
N LYS A 120 -14.67 -12.15 15.35
CA LYS A 120 -15.97 -11.89 16.02
C LYS A 120 -17.01 -11.25 15.12
N THR A 121 -16.58 -10.61 14.04
CA THR A 121 -17.47 -9.99 13.03
C THR A 121 -17.77 -10.90 11.84
N GLY A 122 -17.35 -12.16 11.89
CA GLY A 122 -17.55 -13.15 10.81
C GLY A 122 -16.49 -13.12 9.71
N TRP A 123 -15.37 -12.39 9.91
CA TRP A 123 -14.22 -12.43 9.01
C TRP A 123 -13.21 -13.48 9.50
N PRO A 124 -12.80 -14.46 8.69
CA PRO A 124 -12.09 -15.67 9.16
C PRO A 124 -10.60 -15.47 9.47
N GLY A 125 -10.17 -14.25 9.79
CA GLY A 125 -8.79 -13.87 10.02
C GLY A 125 -8.23 -12.99 8.92
N LEU A 126 -7.06 -12.39 9.17
CA LEU A 126 -6.48 -11.37 8.30
C LEU A 126 -5.34 -11.90 7.44
N LEU A 127 -5.32 -11.52 6.17
CA LEU A 127 -4.14 -11.58 5.33
C LEU A 127 -3.47 -10.20 5.36
N ILE A 128 -2.29 -10.13 6.00
CA ILE A 128 -1.54 -8.89 6.20
C ILE A 128 -0.60 -8.68 5.01
N GLY A 129 -0.77 -7.56 4.32
CA GLY A 129 0.09 -7.10 3.24
C GLY A 129 1.34 -6.37 3.73
N ASP A 130 1.73 -5.33 2.98
CA ASP A 130 2.90 -4.54 3.36
C ASP A 130 2.63 -3.71 4.62
N MET A 131 3.59 -3.72 5.53
CA MET A 131 3.78 -2.79 6.64
C MET A 131 5.03 -1.95 6.32
N SER A 132 5.90 -1.73 7.28
CA SER A 132 7.20 -1.09 7.05
C SER A 132 8.28 -2.12 6.78
N GLN A 133 9.39 -1.68 6.17
CA GLN A 133 10.65 -2.42 6.17
C GLN A 133 11.40 -2.21 7.51
N PRO A 134 12.46 -2.98 7.83
CA PRO A 134 13.04 -3.03 9.18
C PRO A 134 13.46 -1.69 9.79
N ARG A 135 13.88 -0.73 8.97
CA ARG A 135 14.28 0.63 9.40
C ARG A 135 13.34 1.71 8.87
N GLY A 136 12.20 1.32 8.31
CA GLY A 136 11.31 2.27 7.64
C GLY A 136 11.93 2.88 6.39
N GLY A 137 11.63 4.14 6.16
CA GLY A 137 12.09 4.86 4.97
C GLY A 137 11.31 4.50 3.72
N PRO A 138 11.56 5.21 2.61
CA PRO A 138 10.86 5.00 1.36
C PRO A 138 11.09 3.61 0.77
N LEU A 139 10.05 3.01 0.23
CA LEU A 139 10.07 1.72 -0.45
C LEU A 139 10.51 1.88 -1.92
N VAL A 140 11.19 0.89 -2.50
CA VAL A 140 11.60 0.95 -3.93
C VAL A 140 10.40 0.85 -4.86
N ALA A 141 9.34 0.15 -4.48
CA ALA A 141 8.13 -0.03 -5.26
C ALA A 141 6.88 -0.08 -4.36
N GLY A 142 5.73 0.23 -4.94
CA GLY A 142 4.41 0.12 -4.32
C GLY A 142 3.96 1.41 -3.67
N HIS A 143 4.32 1.64 -2.44
CA HIS A 143 3.71 2.67 -1.59
C HIS A 143 4.57 3.93 -1.45
N THR A 144 3.90 5.09 -1.31
CA THR A 144 4.57 6.35 -0.93
C THR A 144 4.69 6.52 0.58
N SER A 145 3.90 5.80 1.36
CA SER A 145 3.91 5.77 2.84
C SER A 145 4.56 4.50 3.38
N HIS A 146 4.13 4.01 4.54
CA HIS A 146 4.75 2.88 5.26
C HIS A 146 6.18 3.13 5.77
N GLN A 147 6.57 4.41 5.91
CA GLN A 147 7.96 4.75 6.21
C GLN A 147 8.28 4.82 7.70
N VAL A 148 7.27 5.05 8.54
CA VAL A 148 7.46 5.31 9.99
C VAL A 148 6.94 4.18 10.88
N GLY A 149 6.54 3.02 10.29
CA GLY A 149 6.09 1.86 11.03
C GLY A 149 4.71 1.99 11.66
N LEU A 150 3.84 2.86 11.12
CA LEU A 150 2.48 3.13 11.62
C LEU A 150 1.38 2.86 10.58
N ASP A 151 1.74 2.27 9.46
CA ASP A 151 0.84 1.92 8.35
C ASP A 151 0.82 0.41 8.14
N VAL A 152 -0.35 -0.16 7.83
CA VAL A 152 -0.52 -1.57 7.46
C VAL A 152 -1.58 -1.73 6.38
N ASP A 153 -1.27 -2.54 5.37
CA ASP A 153 -2.22 -2.99 4.36
C ASP A 153 -2.86 -4.32 4.78
N ILE A 154 -4.17 -4.38 4.71
CA ILE A 154 -4.95 -5.57 5.05
C ILE A 154 -5.76 -5.98 3.82
N TRP A 155 -5.56 -7.22 3.37
CA TRP A 155 -6.26 -7.72 2.20
C TRP A 155 -7.75 -7.90 2.47
N LEU A 156 -8.56 -7.52 1.50
CA LEU A 156 -10.02 -7.77 1.48
C LEU A 156 -10.33 -9.20 0.98
N THR A 157 -9.42 -10.11 1.19
CA THR A 157 -9.52 -11.53 0.89
C THR A 157 -9.60 -12.29 2.19
N PRO A 158 -10.63 -13.11 2.43
CA PRO A 158 -10.74 -13.94 3.61
C PRO A 158 -9.52 -14.86 3.77
N MET A 159 -8.98 -14.94 4.98
CA MET A 159 -7.88 -15.85 5.29
C MET A 159 -8.35 -17.30 5.16
N PRO A 160 -7.62 -18.19 4.48
CA PRO A 160 -7.96 -19.61 4.45
C PRO A 160 -7.78 -20.26 5.84
N ALA A 161 -8.55 -21.32 6.10
CA ALA A 161 -8.51 -22.04 7.37
C ALA A 161 -7.21 -22.88 7.58
N TYR A 162 -6.31 -22.86 6.63
CA TYR A 162 -5.03 -23.56 6.69
C TYR A 162 -3.86 -22.58 6.59
N GLU A 163 -2.71 -22.98 7.11
CA GLU A 163 -1.50 -22.19 6.98
C GLU A 163 -0.99 -22.21 5.53
N LEU A 164 -0.81 -21.01 4.96
CA LEU A 164 -0.27 -20.84 3.61
C LEU A 164 1.22 -21.20 3.60
N THR A 165 1.64 -21.98 2.62
CA THR A 165 3.05 -22.21 2.34
C THR A 165 3.74 -20.92 1.90
N ARG A 166 5.07 -20.85 2.00
CA ARG A 166 5.85 -19.71 1.52
C ARG A 166 5.53 -19.39 0.05
N GLY A 167 5.44 -20.40 -0.81
CA GLY A 167 5.07 -20.20 -2.22
C GLY A 167 3.67 -19.58 -2.40
N GLN A 168 2.69 -20.07 -1.66
CA GLN A 168 1.33 -19.52 -1.72
C GLN A 168 1.29 -18.06 -1.27
N ARG A 169 2.05 -17.67 -0.24
CA ARG A 169 2.13 -16.26 0.20
C ARG A 169 2.71 -15.33 -0.85
N GLU A 170 3.63 -15.83 -1.68
CA GLU A 170 4.24 -15.05 -2.76
C GLU A 170 3.37 -15.01 -4.03
N GLU A 171 2.64 -16.08 -4.35
CA GLU A 171 1.93 -16.24 -5.62
C GLU A 171 0.44 -15.91 -5.55
N MET A 172 -0.21 -16.10 -4.39
CA MET A 172 -1.65 -15.89 -4.23
C MET A 172 -2.03 -14.45 -4.59
N MET A 173 -3.02 -14.30 -5.47
CA MET A 173 -3.59 -13.00 -5.80
C MET A 173 -4.71 -12.66 -4.82
N ALA A 174 -4.76 -11.42 -4.36
CA ALA A 174 -5.86 -10.94 -3.56
C ALA A 174 -7.13 -10.80 -4.40
N MET A 175 -8.27 -10.95 -3.75
CA MET A 175 -9.58 -10.82 -4.38
C MET A 175 -9.86 -9.35 -4.72
N MET A 176 -10.14 -9.07 -5.99
CA MET A 176 -10.55 -7.73 -6.42
C MET A 176 -11.98 -7.46 -5.96
N VAL A 177 -12.17 -6.47 -5.09
CA VAL A 177 -13.52 -6.11 -4.60
C VAL A 177 -14.14 -4.95 -5.37
N VAL A 178 -13.37 -4.23 -6.17
CA VAL A 178 -13.88 -3.19 -7.06
C VAL A 178 -14.29 -3.81 -8.39
N ALA A 179 -15.49 -3.49 -8.87
CA ALA A 179 -16.00 -3.97 -10.14
C ALA A 179 -15.13 -3.51 -11.33
N ALA A 180 -15.13 -4.26 -12.43
CA ALA A 180 -14.30 -3.98 -13.60
C ALA A 180 -14.52 -2.57 -14.20
N ASN A 181 -15.74 -2.04 -14.09
CA ASN A 181 -16.07 -0.67 -14.53
C ASN A 181 -15.60 0.42 -13.57
N ARG A 182 -15.04 0.07 -12.42
CA ARG A 182 -14.49 0.93 -11.34
C ARG A 182 -15.48 1.92 -10.70
N LYS A 183 -16.76 1.79 -10.96
CA LYS A 183 -17.79 2.72 -10.46
C LYS A 183 -18.41 2.30 -9.13
N ASP A 184 -18.27 1.03 -8.75
CA ASP A 184 -18.80 0.46 -7.51
C ASP A 184 -17.99 -0.80 -7.15
N VAL A 185 -18.33 -1.43 -6.03
CA VAL A 185 -17.82 -2.75 -5.66
C VAL A 185 -18.47 -3.85 -6.48
N ASP A 186 -17.78 -4.96 -6.65
CA ASP A 186 -18.38 -6.16 -7.26
C ASP A 186 -19.34 -6.81 -6.23
N GLN A 187 -20.63 -6.76 -6.54
CA GLN A 187 -21.70 -7.29 -5.68
C GLN A 187 -21.62 -8.81 -5.45
N LYS A 188 -20.83 -9.53 -6.25
CA LYS A 188 -20.59 -10.97 -6.07
C LYS A 188 -19.52 -11.24 -5.01
N VAL A 189 -18.68 -10.24 -4.74
CA VAL A 189 -17.54 -10.32 -3.82
C VAL A 189 -17.82 -9.55 -2.52
N TRP A 190 -18.36 -8.34 -2.65
CA TRP A 190 -18.62 -7.45 -1.53
C TRP A 190 -19.73 -7.96 -0.62
N THR A 191 -19.48 -8.03 0.69
CA THR A 191 -20.42 -8.52 1.69
C THR A 191 -20.45 -7.60 2.91
N SER A 192 -21.43 -7.79 3.78
CA SER A 192 -21.50 -7.10 5.07
C SER A 192 -20.28 -7.36 5.98
N ALA A 193 -19.59 -8.49 5.81
CA ALA A 193 -18.35 -8.79 6.54
C ALA A 193 -17.21 -7.86 6.15
N HIS A 194 -17.12 -7.41 4.88
CA HIS A 194 -16.17 -6.37 4.45
C HIS A 194 -16.46 -5.05 5.15
N VAL A 195 -17.73 -4.65 5.22
CA VAL A 195 -18.15 -3.43 5.94
C VAL A 195 -17.77 -3.52 7.42
N ALA A 196 -18.09 -4.64 8.06
CA ALA A 196 -17.82 -4.87 9.47
C ALA A 196 -16.30 -4.84 9.79
N LEU A 197 -15.46 -5.44 8.92
CA LEU A 197 -14.01 -5.44 9.06
C LEU A 197 -13.44 -4.01 8.97
N ILE A 198 -13.81 -3.25 7.95
CA ILE A 198 -13.30 -1.88 7.76
C ILE A 198 -13.81 -0.97 8.89
N LYS A 199 -15.06 -1.13 9.31
CA LYS A 199 -15.63 -0.42 10.46
C LYS A 199 -14.85 -0.74 11.72
N ALA A 200 -14.57 -2.02 12.00
CA ALA A 200 -13.82 -2.46 13.16
C ALA A 200 -12.42 -1.83 13.25
N ALA A 201 -11.76 -1.63 12.10
CA ALA A 201 -10.49 -0.91 12.03
C ALA A 201 -10.67 0.59 12.29
N ALA A 202 -11.65 1.24 11.64
CA ALA A 202 -11.87 2.68 11.74
C ALA A 202 -12.32 3.13 13.15
N GLU A 203 -13.04 2.29 13.88
CA GLU A 203 -13.49 2.56 15.25
C GLU A 203 -12.36 2.53 16.29
N ASP A 204 -11.21 1.92 15.97
CA ASP A 204 -10.10 1.92 16.92
C ASP A 204 -9.62 3.35 17.18
N PRO A 205 -9.45 3.76 18.45
CA PRO A 205 -9.08 5.13 18.79
C PRO A 205 -7.67 5.50 18.28
N ARG A 206 -6.77 4.53 18.11
CA ARG A 206 -5.41 4.75 17.58
C ARG A 206 -5.41 5.05 16.09
N VAL A 207 -6.47 4.67 15.36
CA VAL A 207 -6.56 4.87 13.91
C VAL A 207 -6.94 6.30 13.59
N THR A 208 -6.10 6.96 12.80
CA THR A 208 -6.37 8.31 12.29
C THR A 208 -6.97 8.29 10.88
N ARG A 209 -6.59 7.31 10.04
CA ARG A 209 -7.12 7.14 8.66
C ARG A 209 -7.23 5.67 8.28
N VAL A 210 -8.22 5.41 7.44
CA VAL A 210 -8.34 4.16 6.66
C VAL A 210 -8.48 4.56 5.20
N PHE A 211 -7.53 4.17 4.34
CA PHE A 211 -7.61 4.49 2.92
C PHE A 211 -8.20 3.30 2.16
N VAL A 212 -9.16 3.58 1.30
CA VAL A 212 -9.88 2.60 0.48
C VAL A 212 -10.09 3.15 -0.93
N ASN A 213 -10.33 2.28 -1.91
CA ASN A 213 -10.74 2.74 -3.22
C ASN A 213 -12.02 3.59 -3.14
N PRO A 214 -12.20 4.63 -3.98
CA PRO A 214 -13.44 5.44 -4.02
C PRO A 214 -14.71 4.60 -4.18
N ALA A 215 -14.69 3.52 -4.97
CA ALA A 215 -15.82 2.61 -5.10
C ALA A 215 -16.16 1.89 -3.79
N ILE A 216 -15.14 1.52 -3.01
CA ILE A 216 -15.31 0.94 -1.67
C ILE A 216 -15.88 2.00 -0.72
N LYS A 217 -15.36 3.23 -0.72
CA LYS A 217 -15.91 4.32 0.10
C LYS A 217 -17.40 4.55 -0.20
N LYS A 218 -17.76 4.58 -1.49
CA LYS A 218 -19.16 4.70 -1.93
C LYS A 218 -20.03 3.57 -1.39
N ALA A 219 -19.56 2.33 -1.46
CA ALA A 219 -20.27 1.17 -0.92
C ALA A 219 -20.44 1.29 0.61
N LEU A 220 -19.38 1.67 1.34
CA LEU A 220 -19.45 1.89 2.77
C LEU A 220 -20.45 3.00 3.14
N CYS A 221 -20.50 4.09 2.38
CA CYS A 221 -21.48 5.17 2.58
C CYS A 221 -22.92 4.70 2.40
N ARG A 222 -23.17 3.78 1.46
CA ARG A 222 -24.47 3.17 1.19
C ARG A 222 -24.85 2.18 2.29
N ASP A 223 -23.91 1.36 2.75
CA ASP A 223 -24.16 0.16 3.54
C ASP A 223 -23.97 0.39 5.06
N ALA A 224 -23.51 1.57 5.51
CA ALA A 224 -23.18 1.86 6.90
C ALA A 224 -24.39 1.95 7.85
N GLY A 225 -25.61 2.15 7.34
CA GLY A 225 -26.79 2.42 8.18
C GLY A 225 -26.69 3.76 8.92
N ASP A 226 -27.24 3.82 10.13
CA ASP A 226 -27.34 5.06 10.93
C ASP A 226 -26.03 5.38 11.68
N ASP A 227 -25.25 4.38 12.04
CA ASP A 227 -23.94 4.56 12.69
C ASP A 227 -22.86 4.89 11.66
N ARG A 228 -22.60 6.18 11.50
CA ARG A 228 -21.74 6.72 10.41
C ARG A 228 -20.49 7.44 10.90
N ALA A 229 -20.30 7.63 12.20
CA ALA A 229 -19.19 8.44 12.75
C ALA A 229 -17.79 7.92 12.31
N TRP A 230 -17.64 6.60 12.21
CA TRP A 230 -16.39 5.94 11.79
C TRP A 230 -16.01 6.23 10.33
N LEU A 231 -17.01 6.49 9.47
CA LEU A 231 -16.78 6.81 8.05
C LEU A 231 -15.92 8.05 7.84
N GLY A 232 -15.94 9.01 8.76
CA GLY A 232 -15.09 10.19 8.70
C GLY A 232 -13.57 9.86 8.71
N LYS A 233 -13.16 8.70 9.24
CA LYS A 233 -11.78 8.23 9.18
C LYS A 233 -11.47 7.51 7.88
N VAL A 234 -12.48 7.04 7.13
CA VAL A 234 -12.30 6.31 5.88
C VAL A 234 -12.20 7.28 4.73
N GLN A 235 -11.03 7.35 4.10
CA GLN A 235 -10.75 8.28 3.02
C GLN A 235 -10.59 7.56 1.68
N PRO A 236 -11.21 8.07 0.61
CA PRO A 236 -11.00 7.54 -0.72
C PRO A 236 -9.57 7.81 -1.19
N TRP A 237 -8.94 6.78 -1.78
CA TRP A 237 -7.61 6.88 -2.37
C TRP A 237 -7.49 5.95 -3.57
N LEU A 238 -6.84 6.39 -4.64
CA LEU A 238 -6.67 5.53 -5.81
C LEU A 238 -5.81 4.29 -5.51
N GLY A 239 -5.98 3.25 -6.30
CA GLY A 239 -5.57 1.91 -5.91
C GLY A 239 -6.50 1.37 -4.84
N HIS A 240 -6.01 0.56 -3.92
CA HIS A 240 -6.77 -0.02 -2.79
C HIS A 240 -8.02 -0.81 -3.26
N ASP A 241 -7.89 -1.49 -4.40
CA ASP A 241 -8.99 -2.22 -5.03
C ASP A 241 -9.25 -3.58 -4.38
N TRP A 242 -8.28 -4.09 -3.64
CA TRP A 242 -8.23 -5.44 -3.08
C TRP A 242 -7.70 -5.48 -1.63
N HIS A 243 -7.32 -4.33 -1.08
CA HIS A 243 -6.91 -4.14 0.31
C HIS A 243 -7.40 -2.79 0.81
N PHE A 244 -7.41 -2.61 2.09
CA PHE A 244 -7.51 -1.31 2.74
C PHE A 244 -6.23 -1.04 3.53
N HIS A 245 -5.85 0.23 3.59
CA HIS A 245 -4.66 0.69 4.28
C HIS A 245 -5.07 1.39 5.58
N VAL A 246 -4.56 0.94 6.70
CA VAL A 246 -4.79 1.55 8.01
C VAL A 246 -3.58 2.35 8.42
N ARG A 247 -3.83 3.54 8.94
CA ARG A 247 -2.83 4.44 9.51
C ARG A 247 -3.15 4.75 10.95
N LEU A 248 -2.19 4.48 11.84
CA LEU A 248 -2.28 4.88 13.24
C LEU A 248 -1.80 6.32 13.44
N ASP A 249 -2.25 6.93 14.54
CA ASP A 249 -1.70 8.20 15.00
C ASP A 249 -0.29 8.02 15.58
N CYS A 250 0.44 9.12 15.72
CA CYS A 250 1.75 9.13 16.35
C CYS A 250 1.65 8.64 17.80
N PRO A 251 2.42 7.62 18.20
CA PRO A 251 2.41 7.15 19.58
C PRO A 251 3.16 8.13 20.50
N PRO A 252 2.78 8.19 21.79
CA PRO A 252 3.35 9.16 22.74
C PRO A 252 4.86 9.03 22.95
N ASP A 253 5.43 7.85 22.74
CA ASP A 253 6.86 7.54 22.85
C ASP A 253 7.67 7.92 21.62
N SER A 254 7.05 8.53 20.62
CA SER A 254 7.67 8.96 19.37
C SER A 254 7.51 10.47 19.14
N PRO A 255 8.18 11.33 19.92
CA PRO A 255 7.99 12.79 19.85
C PRO A 255 8.46 13.43 18.54
N GLU A 256 9.24 12.72 17.73
CA GLU A 256 9.69 13.17 16.41
C GLU A 256 8.73 12.75 15.29
N CYS A 257 7.64 12.04 15.61
CA CYS A 257 6.62 11.64 14.66
C CYS A 257 5.75 12.85 14.30
N GLU A 258 5.52 13.04 13.02
CA GLU A 258 4.62 14.07 12.49
C GLU A 258 3.26 13.45 12.19
N GLY A 259 2.23 13.81 12.98
CA GLY A 259 0.89 13.26 12.85
C GLY A 259 0.16 13.71 11.57
N GLN A 260 -0.85 12.96 11.22
CA GLN A 260 -1.73 13.31 10.11
C GLN A 260 -2.51 14.60 10.46
N PRO A 261 -2.64 15.58 9.53
CA PRO A 261 -3.51 16.73 9.73
C PRO A 261 -4.93 16.33 10.11
N PRO A 262 -5.68 17.15 10.87
CA PRO A 262 -7.06 16.86 11.21
C PRO A 262 -7.89 16.48 9.97
N ARG A 263 -8.78 15.52 10.12
CA ARG A 263 -9.71 15.14 9.06
C ARG A 263 -10.78 16.24 8.87
N PRO A 264 -11.34 16.38 7.65
CA PRO A 264 -12.54 17.18 7.45
C PRO A 264 -13.69 16.67 8.35
N GLU A 265 -14.59 17.56 8.73
CA GLU A 265 -15.80 17.20 9.47
C GLU A 265 -16.74 16.34 8.63
N GLY A 266 -17.58 15.55 9.32
CA GLY A 266 -18.57 14.70 8.68
C GLY A 266 -18.06 13.31 8.32
N ASP A 267 -18.86 12.58 7.56
CA ASP A 267 -18.62 11.19 7.16
C ASP A 267 -17.87 11.04 5.82
N GLY A 268 -17.64 12.15 5.10
CA GLY A 268 -16.97 12.15 3.80
C GLY A 268 -17.75 11.43 2.68
N CYS A 269 -19.09 11.35 2.81
CA CYS A 269 -19.96 10.67 1.85
C CYS A 269 -20.66 11.63 0.86
N HIS A 270 -20.30 12.92 0.88
CA HIS A 270 -20.90 13.91 0.00
C HIS A 270 -20.49 13.68 -1.46
N SER A 271 -21.46 13.80 -2.35
CA SER A 271 -21.29 13.50 -3.78
C SER A 271 -20.15 14.29 -4.44
N GLU A 272 -19.96 15.56 -4.09
CA GLU A 272 -18.90 16.38 -4.67
C GLU A 272 -17.47 15.87 -4.35
N GLU A 273 -17.26 15.36 -3.15
CA GLU A 273 -15.97 14.75 -2.80
C GLU A 273 -15.78 13.43 -3.53
N MET A 274 -16.82 12.60 -3.57
CA MET A 274 -16.79 11.33 -4.28
C MET A 274 -16.63 11.52 -5.79
N ASP A 275 -17.26 12.54 -6.37
CA ASP A 275 -17.15 12.86 -7.80
C ASP A 275 -15.75 13.37 -8.15
N ARG A 276 -15.12 14.16 -7.30
CA ARG A 276 -13.70 14.55 -7.49
C ARG A 276 -12.77 13.35 -7.60
N TRP A 277 -12.97 12.33 -6.78
CA TRP A 277 -12.15 11.12 -6.83
C TRP A 277 -12.48 10.24 -8.05
N SER A 278 -13.75 10.19 -8.45
CA SER A 278 -14.19 9.41 -9.62
C SER A 278 -13.71 10.01 -10.95
N ASN A 279 -13.53 11.33 -11.00
CA ASN A 279 -13.14 12.09 -12.19
C ASN A 279 -11.66 12.47 -12.23
N ASN A 280 -10.93 12.32 -11.11
CA ASN A 280 -9.52 12.68 -11.05
C ASN A 280 -8.60 11.52 -11.47
N ILE A 281 -8.32 11.46 -12.75
CA ILE A 281 -7.22 10.67 -13.38
C ILE A 281 -5.82 11.17 -12.93
N VAL A 282 -5.74 12.07 -11.97
CA VAL A 282 -4.53 12.86 -11.64
C VAL A 282 -3.41 12.04 -10.97
N LEU A 283 -3.60 10.77 -10.64
CA LEU A 283 -2.65 10.03 -9.80
C LEU A 283 -1.67 9.11 -10.53
N GLU A 284 -1.76 8.93 -11.83
CA GLU A 284 -0.71 8.23 -12.58
C GLU A 284 0.67 8.91 -12.48
N HIS A 285 0.70 10.22 -12.28
CA HIS A 285 1.96 10.98 -12.19
C HIS A 285 2.66 10.89 -10.82
N SER A 286 1.99 10.49 -9.75
CA SER A 286 2.63 10.40 -8.43
C SER A 286 3.47 9.11 -8.27
N MET A 287 3.10 8.05 -8.95
CA MET A 287 3.82 6.77 -8.91
C MET A 287 5.16 6.80 -9.67
N LEU A 288 5.34 7.75 -10.59
CA LEU A 288 6.56 7.88 -11.40
C LEU A 288 7.63 8.78 -10.76
N ARG A 289 7.38 9.37 -9.60
CA ARG A 289 8.39 10.20 -8.94
C ARG A 289 9.53 9.34 -8.42
N ALA A 290 10.75 9.81 -8.62
CA ALA A 290 11.97 9.14 -8.19
C ALA A 290 12.02 8.84 -6.68
N GLY A 291 11.17 9.44 -5.88
CA GLY A 291 11.16 9.36 -4.42
C GLY A 291 12.11 10.38 -3.76
N PRO A 292 12.05 10.53 -2.44
CA PRO A 292 12.88 11.49 -1.71
C PRO A 292 14.35 11.05 -1.68
N LYS A 293 15.25 12.06 -1.73
CA LYS A 293 16.67 11.88 -1.40
C LYS A 293 16.82 11.80 0.12
N MET A 294 17.95 11.28 0.60
CA MET A 294 18.26 11.25 2.03
C MET A 294 18.20 12.64 2.67
N SER A 295 18.66 13.68 1.97
CA SER A 295 18.55 15.06 2.45
C SER A 295 17.13 15.59 2.62
N ASN A 296 16.15 14.91 2.11
CA ASN A 296 14.74 15.28 2.27
C ASN A 296 14.07 14.61 3.49
N LEU A 297 14.71 13.61 4.08
CA LEU A 297 14.21 12.95 5.30
C LEU A 297 14.69 13.71 6.55
N PRO A 298 14.05 13.51 7.71
CA PRO A 298 14.59 13.98 8.99
C PRO A 298 16.03 13.53 9.21
N ALA A 299 16.86 14.38 9.82
CA ALA A 299 18.29 14.10 10.04
C ALA A 299 18.51 12.79 10.82
N ALA A 300 17.67 12.51 11.82
CA ALA A 300 17.70 11.29 12.61
C ALA A 300 17.53 10.00 11.76
N CYS A 301 16.91 10.07 10.59
CA CYS A 301 16.81 8.93 9.69
C CYS A 301 18.16 8.49 9.11
N TRP A 302 19.14 9.39 9.05
CA TRP A 302 20.51 9.04 8.68
C TRP A 302 21.20 8.22 9.77
N GLU A 303 20.93 8.54 11.03
CA GLU A 303 21.42 7.75 12.17
C GLU A 303 20.79 6.36 12.20
N VAL A 304 19.46 6.28 12.02
CA VAL A 304 18.72 5.01 11.93
C VAL A 304 19.26 4.14 10.80
N LEU A 305 19.51 4.74 9.63
CA LEU A 305 20.05 4.02 8.47
C LEU A 305 21.43 3.43 8.75
N ASN A 306 22.34 4.19 9.42
CA ASN A 306 23.72 3.81 9.64
C ASN A 306 23.99 3.09 10.97
N ALA A 307 22.99 2.90 11.80
CA ALA A 307 23.10 2.08 12.99
C ALA A 307 23.58 0.66 12.63
N PRO A 308 24.34 -0.02 13.50
CA PRO A 308 24.92 -1.35 13.28
C PRO A 308 23.87 -2.42 12.92
#